data_ddef536a00c8e7bb941410f261293028
#
_entry.id   ddef536a00c8e7bb941410f261293028
#
_cell.length_a   1.000
_cell.length_b   1.000
_cell.length_c   1.000
_cell.angle_alpha   90.00
_cell.angle_beta   90.00
_cell.angle_gamma   90.00
#
_symmetry.space_group_name_H-M   'P 1'
#
loop_
_entity.id
_entity.type
_entity.pdbx_description
1 polymer ?
#
loop_
_entity_poly.entity_id
_entity_poly.type
_entity_poly.pdbx_seq_one_letter_code
_entity_poly.pdbx_strand_id
1 'polypeptide(L)'
;MTSQKAMTAERTVIIKNKQGLHARPAALFVQTANKFDCDITISKGRVKVNGKSIMGIMMLEAGKGSKVTIVAKGEKAEEAVKELEALLLSDVEEFQI
;
A
#
# COMPACT_ATOMS: atom_id res chain seq x y z
N MET A 1 -6.87 -15.67 -25.71
CA MET A 1 -6.71 -15.47 -25.15
C MET A 1 -6.65 -15.02 -24.34
N THR A 2 -6.62 -14.71 -23.99
CA THR A 2 -6.51 -14.28 -23.35
C THR A 2 -6.44 -14.04 -22.40
N SER A 3 -6.54 -14.29 -22.09
CA SER A 3 -6.47 -14.18 -21.01
C SER A 3 -5.59 -13.50 -20.33
N GLN A 4 -4.94 -12.92 -20.77
CA GLN A 4 -4.09 -12.12 -20.25
C GLN A 4 -4.71 -10.92 -19.83
N LYS A 5 -5.88 -10.90 -19.45
CA LYS A 5 -6.43 -9.83 -18.94
C LYS A 5 -5.68 -9.37 -17.87
N ALA A 6 -5.47 -8.14 -17.72
CA ALA A 6 -4.74 -7.56 -16.66
C ALA A 6 -5.43 -7.94 -15.40
N MET A 7 -4.72 -8.46 -14.47
CA MET A 7 -5.26 -8.74 -13.21
C MET A 7 -5.20 -7.48 -12.40
N THR A 8 -6.31 -7.11 -11.84
CA THR A 8 -6.41 -5.90 -11.03
C THR A 8 -7.03 -6.25 -9.69
N ALA A 9 -6.43 -5.78 -8.61
CA ALA A 9 -6.97 -5.99 -7.28
C ALA A 9 -6.94 -4.67 -6.54
N GLU A 10 -7.87 -4.50 -5.63
CA GLU A 10 -8.03 -3.24 -4.93
C GLU A 10 -8.46 -3.48 -3.50
N ARG A 11 -7.93 -2.71 -2.57
CA ARG A 11 -8.33 -2.78 -1.16
C ARG A 11 -8.37 -1.38 -0.61
N THR A 12 -9.38 -1.10 0.20
CA THR A 12 -9.48 0.17 0.91
C THR A 12 -9.26 -0.11 2.39
N VAL A 13 -8.38 0.66 3.00
CA VAL A 13 -7.92 0.42 4.36
C VAL A 13 -8.01 1.71 5.15
N ILE A 14 -8.45 1.60 6.41
CA ILE A 14 -8.44 2.73 7.32
C ILE A 14 -7.16 2.62 8.14
N ILE A 15 -6.36 3.69 8.14
CA ILE A 15 -5.10 3.69 8.86
C ILE A 15 -5.35 3.70 10.36
N LYS A 16 -4.82 2.72 11.06
CA LYS A 16 -5.04 2.62 12.50
C LYS A 16 -3.82 2.96 13.31
N ASN A 17 -2.64 3.01 12.67
CA ASN A 17 -1.44 3.40 13.34
C ASN A 17 -1.58 4.76 13.92
N LYS A 18 -1.18 4.92 15.16
CA LYS A 18 -1.30 6.17 15.84
C LYS A 18 -0.65 7.31 15.09
N GLN A 19 0.50 7.06 14.53
CA GLN A 19 1.24 8.10 13.84
C GLN A 19 1.03 8.10 12.34
N GLY A 20 0.17 7.25 11.84
CA GLY A 20 -0.15 7.23 10.43
C GLY A 20 0.96 6.62 9.59
N LEU A 21 0.94 6.95 8.30
CA LEU A 21 1.94 6.42 7.37
C LEU A 21 3.19 7.29 7.38
N HIS A 22 3.92 7.22 8.46
CA HIS A 22 5.18 7.94 8.54
C HIS A 22 6.32 7.06 7.99
N ALA A 23 7.55 7.42 8.25
CA ALA A 23 8.69 6.83 7.54
C ALA A 23 8.79 5.31 7.66
N ARG A 24 8.61 4.76 8.87
CA ARG A 24 8.79 3.32 9.05
C ARG A 24 7.75 2.49 8.31
N PRO A 25 6.45 2.73 8.49
CA PRO A 25 5.48 1.97 7.72
C PRO A 25 5.57 2.25 6.23
N ALA A 26 5.97 3.47 5.82
CA ALA A 26 6.13 3.74 4.40
C ALA A 26 7.26 2.90 3.83
N ALA A 27 8.37 2.79 4.53
CA ALA A 27 9.49 1.99 4.07
C ALA A 27 9.10 0.52 3.97
N LEU A 28 8.38 0.01 4.97
CA LEU A 28 7.95 -1.39 4.93
C LEU A 28 6.97 -1.63 3.80
N PHE A 29 6.09 -0.67 3.54
CA PHE A 29 5.15 -0.78 2.45
C PHE A 29 5.90 -0.90 1.12
N VAL A 30 6.89 -0.05 0.92
CA VAL A 30 7.66 -0.07 -0.31
C VAL A 30 8.44 -1.37 -0.46
N GLN A 31 9.04 -1.85 0.63
CA GLN A 31 9.77 -3.10 0.57
C GLN A 31 8.85 -4.25 0.18
N THR A 32 7.65 -4.27 0.75
CA THR A 32 6.70 -5.32 0.43
C THR A 32 6.20 -5.17 -1.00
N ALA A 33 5.91 -3.94 -1.42
CA ALA A 33 5.42 -3.71 -2.78
C ALA A 33 6.45 -4.12 -3.82
N ASN A 34 7.73 -3.93 -3.51
CA ASN A 34 8.76 -4.28 -4.45
C ASN A 34 8.97 -5.77 -4.63
N LYS A 35 8.35 -6.60 -3.82
CA LYS A 35 8.42 -8.03 -4.02
C LYS A 35 7.55 -8.47 -5.18
N PHE A 36 6.66 -7.60 -5.63
CA PHE A 36 5.71 -7.96 -6.68
C PHE A 36 6.00 -7.17 -7.95
N ASP A 37 5.86 -7.84 -9.10
CA ASP A 37 6.12 -7.17 -10.35
C ASP A 37 4.97 -6.31 -10.83
N CYS A 38 3.83 -6.39 -10.19
CA CYS A 38 2.69 -5.60 -10.64
C CYS A 38 2.89 -4.12 -10.31
N ASP A 39 2.10 -3.29 -10.97
CA ASP A 39 2.08 -1.86 -10.69
C ASP A 39 1.22 -1.65 -9.46
N ILE A 40 1.72 -0.87 -8.51
CA ILE A 40 1.01 -0.66 -7.26
C ILE A 40 0.87 0.83 -7.03
N THR A 41 -0.36 1.27 -6.78
CA THR A 41 -0.60 2.66 -6.41
C THR A 41 -1.34 2.69 -5.09
N ILE A 42 -1.20 3.79 -4.39
CA ILE A 42 -1.94 4.00 -3.16
C ILE A 42 -2.45 5.43 -3.20
N SER A 43 -3.69 5.63 -2.79
CA SER A 43 -4.30 6.95 -2.89
C SER A 43 -5.04 7.31 -1.63
N LYS A 44 -5.17 8.60 -1.40
CA LYS A 44 -5.98 9.14 -0.33
C LYS A 44 -6.72 10.31 -0.95
N GLY A 45 -8.04 10.24 -0.99
CA GLY A 45 -8.82 11.27 -1.65
C GLY A 45 -8.43 11.34 -3.12
N ARG A 46 -8.04 12.50 -3.56
CA ARG A 46 -7.66 12.69 -4.96
C ARG A 46 -6.19 12.51 -5.23
N VAL A 47 -5.40 12.28 -4.20
CA VAL A 47 -3.96 12.15 -4.36
C VAL A 47 -3.63 10.68 -4.54
N LYS A 48 -2.99 10.36 -5.67
CA LYS A 48 -2.62 8.99 -5.97
C LYS A 48 -1.12 8.97 -6.23
N VAL A 49 -0.42 8.05 -5.61
CA VAL A 49 1.03 7.98 -5.72
C VAL A 49 1.47 6.56 -6.02
N ASN A 50 2.72 6.45 -6.42
CA ASN A 50 3.33 5.16 -6.70
C ASN A 50 3.60 4.43 -5.38
N GLY A 51 3.04 3.22 -5.25
CA GLY A 51 3.20 2.44 -4.03
C GLY A 51 4.60 1.93 -3.80
N LYS A 52 5.49 2.10 -4.77
CA LYS A 52 6.87 1.68 -4.65
C LYS A 52 7.80 2.87 -4.39
N SER A 53 7.25 4.01 -4.00
CA SER A 53 8.01 5.21 -3.73
C SER A 53 7.76 5.67 -2.30
N ILE A 54 8.81 5.67 -1.47
CA ILE A 54 8.67 6.12 -0.10
C ILE A 54 8.21 7.58 -0.05
N MET A 55 8.83 8.42 -0.89
CA MET A 55 8.45 9.81 -0.93
C MET A 55 7.00 9.98 -1.33
N GLY A 56 6.56 9.20 -2.32
CA GLY A 56 5.17 9.29 -2.75
C GLY A 56 4.22 8.97 -1.62
N ILE A 57 4.51 7.89 -0.89
CA ILE A 57 3.62 7.48 0.19
C ILE A 57 3.58 8.53 1.28
N MET A 58 4.73 9.10 1.61
CA MET A 58 4.76 10.11 2.66
C MET A 58 4.03 11.37 2.24
N MET A 59 3.97 11.65 0.95
CA MET A 59 3.25 12.83 0.48
C MET A 59 1.75 12.68 0.64
N LEU A 60 1.26 11.49 0.89
CA LEU A 60 -0.17 11.32 1.14
C LEU A 60 -0.58 11.92 2.48
N GLU A 61 0.37 12.04 3.40
CA GLU A 61 0.08 12.55 4.73
C GLU A 61 -1.11 11.82 5.34
N ALA A 62 -1.10 10.50 5.22
CA ALA A 62 -2.21 9.69 5.70
C ALA A 62 -2.03 9.41 7.18
N GLY A 63 -2.71 10.19 8.00
CA GLY A 63 -2.66 10.01 9.43
C GLY A 63 -3.67 8.97 9.90
N LYS A 64 -3.75 8.79 11.22
CA LYS A 64 -4.68 7.85 11.79
C LYS A 64 -6.09 8.22 11.37
N GLY A 65 -6.85 7.24 10.98
CA GLY A 65 -8.23 7.45 10.54
C GLY A 65 -8.37 7.72 9.06
N SER A 66 -7.26 7.95 8.34
CA SER A 66 -7.34 8.21 6.91
C SER A 66 -7.75 6.93 6.18
N LYS A 67 -8.51 7.13 5.10
CA LYS A 67 -8.92 6.03 4.26
C LYS A 67 -8.00 6.04 3.03
N VAL A 68 -7.29 4.97 2.80
CA VAL A 68 -6.43 4.87 1.64
C VAL A 68 -6.85 3.67 0.80
N THR A 69 -6.61 3.76 -0.50
CA THR A 69 -6.96 2.68 -1.42
C THR A 69 -5.70 2.20 -2.12
N ILE A 70 -5.48 0.89 -2.07
CA ILE A 70 -4.34 0.26 -2.72
C ILE A 70 -4.86 -0.43 -3.96
N VAL A 71 -4.22 -0.18 -5.10
CA VAL A 71 -4.60 -0.84 -6.35
C VAL A 71 -3.35 -1.49 -6.93
N ALA A 72 -3.45 -2.76 -7.27
CA ALA A 72 -2.36 -3.47 -7.92
C ALA A 72 -2.83 -3.99 -9.26
N LYS A 73 -1.99 -3.85 -10.28
CA LYS A 73 -2.32 -4.32 -11.62
C LYS A 73 -1.19 -5.16 -12.14
N GLY A 74 -1.47 -6.39 -12.49
CA GLY A 74 -0.47 -7.28 -13.03
C GLY A 74 -0.47 -8.62 -12.32
N GLU A 75 0.61 -9.36 -12.50
CA GLU A 75 0.70 -10.67 -11.91
C GLU A 75 0.67 -10.60 -10.40
N LYS A 76 -0.07 -11.50 -9.80
CA LYS A 76 -0.14 -11.61 -8.35
C LYS A 76 -0.71 -10.37 -7.69
N ALA A 77 -1.55 -9.64 -8.42
CA ALA A 77 -2.13 -8.43 -7.87
C ALA A 77 -2.91 -8.69 -6.59
N GLU A 78 -3.64 -9.81 -6.54
CA GLU A 78 -4.44 -10.11 -5.35
C GLU A 78 -3.54 -10.37 -4.15
N GLU A 79 -2.46 -11.13 -4.36
CA GLU A 79 -1.52 -11.37 -3.27
C GLU A 79 -0.90 -10.09 -2.79
N ALA A 80 -0.57 -9.20 -3.73
CA ALA A 80 0.08 -7.95 -3.37
C ALA A 80 -0.83 -7.10 -2.48
N VAL A 81 -2.09 -6.93 -2.87
CA VAL A 81 -2.96 -6.08 -2.05
C VAL A 81 -3.24 -6.73 -0.70
N LYS A 82 -3.27 -8.06 -0.64
CA LYS A 82 -3.48 -8.73 0.64
C LYS A 82 -2.33 -8.47 1.59
N GLU A 83 -1.10 -8.60 1.10
CA GLU A 83 0.04 -8.37 1.98
C GLU A 83 0.14 -6.91 2.39
N LEU A 84 -0.14 -6.01 1.45
CA LEU A 84 -0.03 -4.59 1.77
C LEU A 84 -1.14 -4.16 2.73
N GLU A 85 -2.33 -4.72 2.57
CA GLU A 85 -3.41 -4.43 3.49
C GLU A 85 -3.05 -4.91 4.89
N ALA A 86 -2.53 -6.12 5.00
CA ALA A 86 -2.17 -6.68 6.29
C ALA A 86 -1.12 -5.80 6.97
N LEU A 87 -0.17 -5.31 6.18
CA LEU A 87 0.86 -4.45 6.72
C LEU A 87 0.27 -3.17 7.29
N LEU A 88 -0.65 -2.55 6.55
CA LEU A 88 -1.23 -1.29 7.01
C LEU A 88 -2.15 -1.48 8.22
N LEU A 89 -2.70 -2.68 8.38
CA LEU A 89 -3.56 -2.94 9.51
C LEU A 89 -2.77 -3.35 10.75
N SER A 90 -1.50 -3.68 10.60
CA SER A 90 -0.70 -4.07 11.75
C SER A 90 -0.13 -2.82 12.40
N ASP A 91 0.27 -2.94 13.65
CA ASP A 91 0.86 -1.81 14.36
C ASP A 91 2.37 -1.96 14.26
N VAL A 92 2.92 -1.40 13.18
CA VAL A 92 4.34 -1.56 12.94
C VAL A 92 5.20 -0.89 13.97
N GLU A 93 4.61 -0.06 14.81
CA GLU A 93 5.42 0.58 15.84
C GLU A 93 5.79 -0.36 16.94
N GLU A 94 5.15 -1.50 16.99
CA GLU A 94 5.52 -2.48 17.98
C GLU A 94 6.64 -3.36 17.50
N PHE A 95 7.04 -3.23 16.24
CA PHE A 95 8.15 -4.03 15.77
C PHE A 95 9.42 -3.29 16.10
N GLN A 96 9.91 -3.53 17.28
CA GLN A 96 11.12 -2.87 17.70
C GLN A 96 12.26 -3.66 17.19
N ILE A 97 13.14 -3.05 16.55
CA ILE A 97 14.29 -3.76 16.04
C ILE A 97 15.53 -3.36 16.79
#